data_35d4556ba06e7fd47004009a7e83eada
#
_entry.id   35d4556ba06e7fd47004009a7e83eada
#
_cell.length_a   1.000
_cell.length_b   1.000
_cell.length_c   1.000
_cell.angle_alpha   90.00
_cell.angle_beta   90.00
_cell.angle_gamma   90.00
#
_symmetry.space_group_name_H-M   'P 1'
#
loop_
_entity.id
_entity.type
_entity.pdbx_description
1 polymer ?
#
loop_
_entity_poly.entity_id
_entity_poly.type
_entity_poly.pdbx_seq_one_letter_code
_entity_poly.pdbx_strand_id
1 'polypeptide(L)'
;MVQLLTTLQAGKRYAVNDMAKLFGTSRRTVFRDLKELAAIGVPYHYDAKAGSYTIDPEFFLPPIDLNLQEALSLLLLVYKAGGQIQLPFKHSALLAALKIENNLPGKIRQYCNTSLRNVSTRVSPQAPTNLLDKTFAQLQKAILRKQKVKIKYHSLFEGKIIDVELSPYHLMYNQRAWYVLGHSDVHKSIRTFKLNRIREAEITERCFLGGDSFNLSDFLGRAWSMIPEGRIYDVKLRFLPKVANNVTEVQWHSTQEVTHNSDGSATMEFRVDGLGEIIWWILGYGDQVEVLAPRSLRNKVLETAKNMIKINTPL
;
A
#
# COMPACT_ATOMS: atom_id res chain seq x y z
N MET A 1 -21.01 -28.69 12.67
CA MET A 1 -19.94 -27.69 12.47
C MET A 1 -20.44 -26.24 12.51
N VAL A 2 -21.35 -25.79 11.62
CA VAL A 2 -21.86 -24.39 11.61
C VAL A 2 -22.51 -23.99 12.94
N GLN A 3 -23.40 -24.81 13.48
CA GLN A 3 -24.03 -24.56 14.80
C GLN A 3 -23.02 -24.50 15.94
N LEU A 4 -21.96 -25.30 15.90
CA LEU A 4 -20.87 -25.26 16.87
C LEU A 4 -20.11 -23.92 16.80
N LEU A 5 -19.76 -23.48 15.59
CA LEU A 5 -19.09 -22.19 15.37
C LEU A 5 -19.94 -21.03 15.89
N THR A 6 -21.23 -20.98 15.53
CA THR A 6 -22.16 -19.93 15.99
C THR A 6 -22.30 -19.93 17.53
N THR A 7 -22.34 -21.11 18.15
CA THR A 7 -22.46 -21.25 19.60
C THR A 7 -21.21 -20.75 20.32
N LEU A 8 -20.01 -21.06 19.80
CA LEU A 8 -18.75 -20.58 20.35
C LEU A 8 -18.57 -19.06 20.13
N GLN A 9 -19.05 -18.52 19.00
CA GLN A 9 -19.05 -17.07 18.72
C GLN A 9 -19.97 -16.27 19.63
N ALA A 10 -21.08 -16.88 20.09
CA ALA A 10 -22.02 -16.22 21.00
C ALA A 10 -21.45 -15.95 22.41
N GLY A 11 -20.19 -16.33 22.67
CA GLY A 11 -19.49 -16.08 23.93
C GLY A 11 -20.04 -16.84 25.13
N LYS A 12 -21.04 -17.70 24.92
CA LYS A 12 -21.59 -18.55 25.97
C LYS A 12 -20.66 -19.72 26.19
N ARG A 13 -20.42 -20.02 27.48
CA ARG A 13 -19.54 -21.11 27.92
C ARG A 13 -20.31 -22.43 27.94
N TYR A 14 -20.01 -23.35 27.04
CA TYR A 14 -20.63 -24.68 27.02
C TYR A 14 -19.58 -25.77 27.18
N ALA A 15 -19.88 -26.73 28.05
CA ALA A 15 -19.11 -27.96 28.09
C ALA A 15 -19.48 -28.85 26.89
N VAL A 16 -18.60 -29.79 26.51
CA VAL A 16 -18.86 -30.70 25.37
C VAL A 16 -20.18 -31.47 25.53
N ASN A 17 -20.53 -31.84 26.75
CA ASN A 17 -21.80 -32.55 27.03
C ASN A 17 -23.02 -31.67 26.72
N ASP A 18 -22.95 -30.38 27.03
CA ASP A 18 -24.04 -29.42 26.79
C ASP A 18 -24.18 -29.13 25.30
N MET A 19 -23.06 -28.97 24.61
CA MET A 19 -23.05 -28.84 23.14
C MET A 19 -23.62 -30.09 22.47
N ALA A 20 -23.25 -31.28 22.90
CA ALA A 20 -23.77 -32.53 22.37
C ALA A 20 -25.30 -32.64 22.52
N LYS A 21 -25.82 -32.24 23.71
CA LYS A 21 -27.27 -32.19 23.96
C LYS A 21 -27.96 -31.10 23.09
N LEU A 22 -27.38 -29.91 23.03
CA LEU A 22 -27.92 -28.76 22.28
C LEU A 22 -28.04 -29.06 20.77
N PHE A 23 -27.08 -29.80 20.23
CA PHE A 23 -27.05 -30.15 18.80
C PHE A 23 -27.67 -31.50 18.46
N GLY A 24 -28.17 -32.23 19.44
CA GLY A 24 -28.73 -33.57 19.24
C GLY A 24 -27.72 -34.58 18.67
N THR A 25 -26.44 -34.47 19.10
CA THR A 25 -25.32 -35.25 18.55
C THR A 25 -24.50 -35.92 19.63
N SER A 26 -23.52 -36.73 19.25
CA SER A 26 -22.60 -37.37 20.19
C SER A 26 -21.41 -36.46 20.58
N ARG A 27 -20.84 -36.67 21.78
CA ARG A 27 -19.57 -36.02 22.18
C ARG A 27 -18.46 -36.21 21.12
N ARG A 28 -18.38 -37.39 20.54
CA ARG A 28 -17.40 -37.73 19.50
C ARG A 28 -17.57 -36.83 18.27
N THR A 29 -18.79 -36.53 17.90
CA THR A 29 -19.10 -35.62 16.79
C THR A 29 -18.68 -34.19 17.11
N VAL A 30 -18.95 -33.72 18.34
CA VAL A 30 -18.49 -32.37 18.78
C VAL A 30 -16.98 -32.25 18.73
N PHE A 31 -16.23 -33.27 19.21
CA PHE A 31 -14.77 -33.25 19.14
C PHE A 31 -14.24 -33.31 17.71
N ARG A 32 -14.90 -34.05 16.82
CA ARG A 32 -14.54 -34.06 15.39
C ARG A 32 -14.74 -32.70 14.78
N ASP A 33 -15.89 -32.08 15.01
CA ASP A 33 -16.22 -30.75 14.51
C ASP A 33 -15.28 -29.66 15.07
N LEU A 34 -14.85 -29.76 16.33
CA LEU A 34 -13.81 -28.89 16.89
C LEU A 34 -12.47 -29.04 16.15
N LYS A 35 -12.05 -30.29 15.86
CA LYS A 35 -10.82 -30.52 15.07
C LYS A 35 -10.93 -29.96 13.65
N GLU A 36 -12.09 -30.10 13.02
CA GLU A 36 -12.32 -29.52 11.69
C GLU A 36 -12.29 -27.99 11.72
N LEU A 37 -12.85 -27.35 12.77
CA LEU A 37 -12.74 -25.91 12.97
C LEU A 37 -11.27 -25.47 13.12
N ALA A 38 -10.47 -26.20 13.89
CA ALA A 38 -9.03 -25.92 14.03
C ALA A 38 -8.30 -26.06 12.67
N ALA A 39 -8.64 -27.08 11.89
CA ALA A 39 -8.05 -27.33 10.58
C ALA A 39 -8.31 -26.20 9.56
N ILE A 40 -9.45 -25.50 9.70
CA ILE A 40 -9.78 -24.32 8.89
C ILE A 40 -9.32 -23.00 9.52
N GLY A 41 -8.51 -23.07 10.60
CA GLY A 41 -7.87 -21.90 11.21
C GLY A 41 -8.69 -21.16 12.26
N VAL A 42 -9.78 -21.76 12.79
CA VAL A 42 -10.55 -21.17 13.90
C VAL A 42 -9.84 -21.49 15.23
N PRO A 43 -9.24 -20.48 15.91
CA PRO A 43 -8.57 -20.70 17.18
C PRO A 43 -9.60 -20.87 18.29
N TYR A 44 -9.65 -22.05 18.87
CA TYR A 44 -10.40 -22.29 20.10
C TYR A 44 -9.46 -22.83 21.18
N HIS A 45 -9.79 -22.57 22.41
CA HIS A 45 -9.06 -23.11 23.55
C HIS A 45 -10.03 -23.66 24.59
N TYR A 46 -9.52 -24.60 25.37
CA TYR A 46 -10.26 -25.17 26.50
C TYR A 46 -9.92 -24.41 27.79
N ASP A 47 -10.91 -23.74 28.38
CA ASP A 47 -10.77 -23.14 29.68
C ASP A 47 -11.02 -24.22 30.74
N ALA A 48 -9.93 -24.70 31.37
CA ALA A 48 -9.99 -25.74 32.40
C ALA A 48 -10.75 -25.30 33.69
N LYS A 49 -10.75 -23.99 33.99
CA LYS A 49 -11.48 -23.47 35.17
C LYS A 49 -12.99 -23.43 34.93
N ALA A 50 -13.39 -23.09 33.71
CA ALA A 50 -14.79 -23.03 33.32
C ALA A 50 -15.32 -24.36 32.76
N GLY A 51 -14.45 -25.34 32.48
CA GLY A 51 -14.81 -26.63 31.88
C GLY A 51 -15.40 -26.52 30.49
N SER A 52 -15.10 -25.46 29.76
CA SER A 52 -15.76 -25.09 28.52
C SER A 52 -14.78 -24.73 27.42
N TYR A 53 -15.23 -24.87 26.15
CA TYR A 53 -14.52 -24.37 24.99
C TYR A 53 -14.95 -22.94 24.69
N THR A 54 -13.97 -22.11 24.32
CA THR A 54 -14.17 -20.72 23.90
C THR A 54 -13.32 -20.42 22.67
N ILE A 55 -13.78 -19.46 21.87
CA ILE A 55 -12.98 -18.87 20.79
C ILE A 55 -12.37 -17.58 21.33
N ASP A 56 -11.15 -17.25 20.88
CA ASP A 56 -10.52 -15.99 21.22
C ASP A 56 -11.46 -14.83 20.79
N PRO A 57 -11.87 -13.95 21.74
CA PRO A 57 -12.75 -12.82 21.44
C PRO A 57 -12.20 -11.89 20.37
N GLU A 58 -10.88 -11.82 20.21
CA GLU A 58 -10.22 -10.97 19.20
C GLU A 58 -10.21 -11.60 17.79
N PHE A 59 -10.57 -12.89 17.66
CA PHE A 59 -10.54 -13.59 16.38
C PHE A 59 -11.67 -13.17 15.42
N PHE A 60 -12.83 -12.85 15.97
CA PHE A 60 -13.97 -12.36 15.20
C PHE A 60 -14.31 -10.93 15.60
N LEU A 61 -14.38 -10.05 14.61
CA LEU A 61 -14.97 -8.73 14.84
C LEU A 61 -16.46 -8.90 15.16
N PRO A 62 -17.02 -8.08 16.06
CA PRO A 62 -18.46 -8.04 16.28
C PRO A 62 -19.20 -7.72 15.00
N PRO A 63 -20.51 -8.05 14.87
CA PRO A 63 -21.30 -7.69 13.71
C PRO A 63 -21.15 -6.19 13.41
N ILE A 64 -20.81 -5.87 12.16
CA ILE A 64 -20.68 -4.50 11.70
C ILE A 64 -21.94 -4.17 10.91
N ASP A 65 -22.73 -3.23 11.41
CA ASP A 65 -23.91 -2.73 10.71
C ASP A 65 -23.45 -1.75 9.61
N LEU A 66 -23.50 -2.20 8.37
CA LEU A 66 -23.17 -1.39 7.20
C LEU A 66 -24.45 -0.96 6.49
N ASN A 67 -24.59 0.33 6.20
CA ASN A 67 -25.59 0.78 5.25
C ASN A 67 -25.20 0.46 3.81
N LEU A 68 -26.14 0.66 2.87
CA LEU A 68 -25.94 0.32 1.46
C LEU A 68 -24.71 1.01 0.83
N GLN A 69 -24.50 2.29 1.12
CA GLN A 69 -23.40 3.06 0.55
C GLN A 69 -22.05 2.60 1.11
N GLU A 70 -21.99 2.33 2.40
CA GLU A 70 -20.78 1.80 3.06
C GLU A 70 -20.40 0.42 2.51
N ALA A 71 -21.37 -0.50 2.42
CA ALA A 71 -21.15 -1.81 1.85
C ALA A 71 -20.67 -1.73 0.39
N LEU A 72 -21.35 -0.94 -0.46
CA LEU A 72 -20.97 -0.75 -1.85
C LEU A 72 -19.57 -0.13 -1.98
N SER A 73 -19.23 0.87 -1.15
CA SER A 73 -17.93 1.53 -1.17
C SER A 73 -16.80 0.55 -0.82
N LEU A 74 -16.97 -0.26 0.23
CA LEU A 74 -15.98 -1.28 0.60
C LEU A 74 -15.79 -2.33 -0.49
N LEU A 75 -16.87 -2.82 -1.09
CA LEU A 75 -16.81 -3.78 -2.19
C LEU A 75 -16.15 -3.17 -3.44
N LEU A 76 -16.44 -1.91 -3.77
CA LEU A 76 -15.77 -1.19 -4.86
C LEU A 76 -14.28 -1.05 -4.60
N LEU A 77 -13.87 -0.68 -3.39
CA LEU A 77 -12.46 -0.57 -3.01
C LEU A 77 -11.73 -1.91 -3.19
N VAL A 78 -12.31 -3.01 -2.71
CA VAL A 78 -11.64 -4.31 -2.78
C VAL A 78 -11.64 -4.86 -4.20
N TYR A 79 -12.79 -4.90 -4.88
CA TYR A 79 -12.91 -5.55 -6.18
C TYR A 79 -12.39 -4.72 -7.35
N LYS A 80 -12.47 -3.39 -7.26
CA LYS A 80 -12.12 -2.48 -8.36
C LYS A 80 -10.84 -1.69 -8.10
N ALA A 81 -10.71 -1.01 -6.97
CA ALA A 81 -9.53 -0.22 -6.65
C ALA A 81 -8.36 -1.06 -6.14
N GLY A 82 -8.61 -2.21 -5.52
CA GLY A 82 -7.58 -3.13 -5.03
C GLY A 82 -6.64 -3.70 -6.11
N GLY A 83 -7.00 -3.56 -7.38
CA GLY A 83 -6.12 -3.85 -8.52
C GLY A 83 -5.16 -2.72 -8.89
N GLN A 84 -5.43 -1.48 -8.48
CA GLN A 84 -4.62 -0.30 -8.80
C GLN A 84 -3.45 -0.11 -7.82
N ILE A 85 -3.60 -0.59 -6.60
CA ILE A 85 -2.59 -0.56 -5.55
C ILE A 85 -2.12 -2.00 -5.33
N GLN A 86 -0.83 -2.21 -5.18
CA GLN A 86 -0.29 -3.49 -4.71
C GLN A 86 -0.65 -3.67 -3.24
N LEU A 87 -1.87 -4.12 -2.95
CA LEU A 87 -2.30 -4.34 -1.58
C LEU A 87 -1.56 -5.54 -0.98
N PRO A 88 -0.81 -5.37 0.11
CA PRO A 88 -0.40 -6.50 0.93
C PRO A 88 -1.65 -7.24 1.42
N PHE A 89 -1.56 -8.57 1.51
CA PHE A 89 -2.69 -9.42 1.96
C PHE A 89 -3.95 -9.31 1.08
N LYS A 90 -3.79 -9.08 -0.22
CA LYS A 90 -4.91 -8.96 -1.18
C LYS A 90 -5.90 -10.12 -1.08
N HIS A 91 -5.42 -11.35 -0.88
CA HIS A 91 -6.28 -12.53 -0.71
C HIS A 91 -7.18 -12.41 0.52
N SER A 92 -6.63 -11.97 1.65
CA SER A 92 -7.41 -11.73 2.88
C SER A 92 -8.45 -10.62 2.71
N ALA A 93 -8.13 -9.55 1.97
CA ALA A 93 -9.08 -8.50 1.64
C ALA A 93 -10.25 -9.01 0.77
N LEU A 94 -9.96 -9.86 -0.22
CA LEU A 94 -10.99 -10.51 -1.04
C LEU A 94 -11.89 -11.43 -0.21
N LEU A 95 -11.33 -12.23 0.70
CA LEU A 95 -12.11 -13.06 1.61
C LEU A 95 -13.00 -12.22 2.55
N ALA A 96 -12.51 -11.10 3.05
CA ALA A 96 -13.30 -10.17 3.84
C ALA A 96 -14.46 -9.57 3.04
N ALA A 97 -14.22 -9.14 1.80
CA ALA A 97 -15.27 -8.65 0.91
C ALA A 97 -16.35 -9.70 0.63
N LEU A 98 -15.96 -10.95 0.39
CA LEU A 98 -16.91 -12.06 0.23
C LEU A 98 -17.73 -12.30 1.49
N LYS A 99 -17.16 -12.19 2.69
CA LYS A 99 -17.90 -12.29 3.96
C LYS A 99 -18.93 -11.16 4.08
N ILE A 100 -18.54 -9.93 3.78
CA ILE A 100 -19.46 -8.78 3.77
C ILE A 100 -20.59 -9.04 2.78
N GLU A 101 -20.28 -9.37 1.54
CA GLU A 101 -21.28 -9.65 0.48
C GLU A 101 -22.28 -10.74 0.88
N ASN A 102 -21.80 -11.83 1.48
CA ASN A 102 -22.63 -12.94 1.90
C ASN A 102 -23.58 -12.61 3.06
N ASN A 103 -23.22 -11.63 3.90
CA ASN A 103 -24.06 -11.17 5.01
C ASN A 103 -25.06 -10.08 4.60
N LEU A 104 -24.97 -9.53 3.38
CA LEU A 104 -25.91 -8.53 2.90
C LEU A 104 -27.29 -9.16 2.60
N PRO A 105 -28.39 -8.47 2.94
CA PRO A 105 -29.73 -8.85 2.49
C PRO A 105 -29.80 -9.02 0.96
N GLY A 106 -30.58 -9.97 0.47
CA GLY A 106 -30.58 -10.36 -0.95
C GLY A 106 -30.79 -9.20 -1.94
N LYS A 107 -31.70 -8.26 -1.63
CA LYS A 107 -31.94 -7.06 -2.47
C LYS A 107 -30.72 -6.13 -2.51
N ILE A 108 -30.07 -5.91 -1.36
CA ILE A 108 -28.86 -5.06 -1.26
C ILE A 108 -27.70 -5.73 -1.99
N ARG A 109 -27.52 -7.04 -1.82
CA ARG A 109 -26.50 -7.82 -2.53
C ARG A 109 -26.67 -7.73 -4.05
N GLN A 110 -27.90 -7.89 -4.54
CA GLN A 110 -28.20 -7.78 -5.97
C GLN A 110 -27.88 -6.38 -6.50
N TYR A 111 -28.23 -5.33 -5.75
CA TYR A 111 -27.90 -3.95 -6.11
C TYR A 111 -26.40 -3.73 -6.18
N CYS A 112 -25.64 -4.16 -5.15
CA CYS A 112 -24.17 -4.05 -5.13
C CYS A 112 -23.55 -4.77 -6.32
N ASN A 113 -23.99 -6.01 -6.61
CA ASN A 113 -23.46 -6.80 -7.73
C ASN A 113 -23.75 -6.16 -9.10
N THR A 114 -24.93 -5.59 -9.27
CA THR A 114 -25.28 -4.86 -10.51
C THR A 114 -24.43 -3.59 -10.65
N SER A 115 -24.28 -2.83 -9.58
CA SER A 115 -23.45 -1.62 -9.57
C SER A 115 -21.98 -1.94 -9.85
N LEU A 116 -21.42 -2.99 -9.25
CA LEU A 116 -20.05 -3.43 -9.47
C LEU A 116 -19.77 -3.87 -10.91
N ARG A 117 -20.77 -4.48 -11.61
CA ARG A 117 -20.61 -4.88 -13.02
C ARG A 117 -20.45 -3.67 -13.96
N ASN A 118 -21.06 -2.55 -13.62
CA ASN A 118 -21.05 -1.33 -14.43
C ASN A 118 -19.81 -0.45 -14.18
N VAL A 119 -18.95 -0.82 -13.20
CA VAL A 119 -17.71 -0.10 -12.90
C VAL A 119 -16.52 -0.94 -13.35
N SER A 120 -15.68 -0.36 -14.19
CA SER A 120 -14.43 -0.97 -14.63
C SER A 120 -13.25 -0.09 -14.23
N THR A 121 -12.19 -0.70 -13.73
CA THR A 121 -10.93 -0.02 -13.42
C THR A 121 -9.82 -0.60 -14.27
N ARG A 122 -9.01 0.27 -14.87
CA ARG A 122 -7.85 -0.16 -15.63
C ARG A 122 -6.65 -0.23 -14.69
N VAL A 123 -6.08 -1.41 -14.54
CA VAL A 123 -4.91 -1.63 -13.68
C VAL A 123 -3.68 -0.98 -14.34
N SER A 124 -3.01 -0.10 -13.59
CA SER A 124 -1.73 0.46 -14.02
C SER A 124 -0.63 -0.62 -13.96
N PRO A 125 0.41 -0.53 -14.82
CA PRO A 125 1.56 -1.43 -14.74
C PRO A 125 2.16 -1.44 -13.33
N GLN A 126 2.39 -2.63 -12.77
CA GLN A 126 2.91 -2.81 -11.41
C GLN A 126 4.10 -3.77 -11.41
N ALA A 127 4.96 -3.66 -10.40
CA ALA A 127 6.05 -4.61 -10.22
C ALA A 127 5.52 -5.98 -9.73
N PRO A 128 6.22 -7.11 -10.00
CA PRO A 128 5.83 -8.42 -9.47
C PRO A 128 5.77 -8.45 -7.94
N THR A 129 4.83 -9.23 -7.36
CA THR A 129 4.53 -9.21 -5.91
C THR A 129 4.84 -10.51 -5.18
N ASN A 130 5.58 -11.44 -5.77
CA ASN A 130 5.74 -12.82 -5.26
C ASN A 130 6.20 -12.95 -3.79
N LEU A 131 6.89 -11.94 -3.25
CA LEU A 131 7.36 -11.91 -1.86
C LEU A 131 6.81 -10.72 -1.06
N LEU A 132 5.88 -9.95 -1.64
CA LEU A 132 5.43 -8.70 -1.04
C LEU A 132 4.83 -8.91 0.34
N ASP A 133 3.88 -9.85 0.48
CA ASP A 133 3.16 -10.09 1.74
C ASP A 133 4.11 -10.49 2.86
N LYS A 134 5.06 -11.38 2.58
CA LYS A 134 6.07 -11.83 3.55
C LYS A 134 6.98 -10.69 3.97
N THR A 135 7.56 -9.98 3.00
CA THR A 135 8.49 -8.86 3.27
C THR A 135 7.78 -7.72 3.99
N PHE A 136 6.57 -7.39 3.56
CA PHE A 136 5.75 -6.36 4.21
C PHE A 136 5.46 -6.71 5.67
N ALA A 137 4.99 -7.94 5.94
CA ALA A 137 4.68 -8.40 7.30
C ALA A 137 5.93 -8.38 8.21
N GLN A 138 7.10 -8.81 7.68
CA GLN A 138 8.35 -8.78 8.44
C GLN A 138 8.76 -7.35 8.79
N LEU A 139 8.71 -6.43 7.82
CA LEU A 139 9.05 -5.02 8.04
C LEU A 139 8.06 -4.34 8.99
N GLN A 140 6.76 -4.58 8.83
CA GLN A 140 5.74 -4.07 9.74
C GLN A 140 5.97 -4.54 11.18
N LYS A 141 6.26 -5.85 11.37
CA LYS A 141 6.59 -6.42 12.68
C LYS A 141 7.85 -5.78 13.27
N ALA A 142 8.87 -5.55 12.44
CA ALA A 142 10.13 -4.93 12.87
C ALA A 142 9.92 -3.47 13.30
N ILE A 143 9.11 -2.70 12.56
CA ILE A 143 8.75 -1.32 12.92
C ILE A 143 8.03 -1.30 14.29
N LEU A 144 6.99 -2.13 14.46
CA LEU A 144 6.22 -2.21 15.70
C LEU A 144 7.08 -2.59 16.91
N ARG A 145 8.07 -3.47 16.72
CA ARG A 145 8.97 -3.94 17.78
C ARG A 145 10.25 -3.11 17.90
N LYS A 146 10.44 -2.10 17.06
CA LYS A 146 11.67 -1.29 16.95
C LYS A 146 12.93 -2.14 16.78
N GLN A 147 12.83 -3.22 16.00
CA GLN A 147 13.92 -4.14 15.72
C GLN A 147 14.55 -3.84 14.37
N LYS A 148 15.90 -3.94 14.31
CA LYS A 148 16.63 -3.83 13.06
C LYS A 148 16.37 -5.04 12.17
N VAL A 149 16.47 -4.82 10.85
CA VAL A 149 16.27 -5.86 9.83
C VAL A 149 17.51 -5.92 8.95
N LYS A 150 18.07 -7.10 8.78
CA LYS A 150 19.06 -7.36 7.74
C LYS A 150 18.34 -7.63 6.43
N ILE A 151 18.66 -6.89 5.39
CA ILE A 151 18.09 -7.08 4.06
C ILE A 151 19.19 -7.34 3.02
N LYS A 152 18.93 -8.29 2.10
CA LYS A 152 19.67 -8.40 0.85
C LYS A 152 18.92 -7.61 -0.22
N TYR A 153 19.51 -6.53 -0.66
CA TYR A 153 18.87 -5.57 -1.55
C TYR A 153 19.54 -5.50 -2.91
N HIS A 154 18.75 -5.66 -3.97
CA HIS A 154 19.24 -5.46 -5.34
C HIS A 154 19.29 -3.96 -5.64
N SER A 155 20.48 -3.38 -5.49
CA SER A 155 20.75 -1.95 -5.78
C SER A 155 20.94 -1.77 -7.28
N LEU A 156 20.06 -0.97 -7.91
CA LEU A 156 20.26 -0.61 -9.32
C LEU A 156 21.36 0.44 -9.50
N PHE A 157 21.61 1.23 -8.47
CA PHE A 157 22.67 2.23 -8.49
C PHE A 157 24.05 1.57 -8.50
N GLU A 158 24.23 0.52 -7.68
CA GLU A 158 25.48 -0.21 -7.59
C GLU A 158 25.58 -1.40 -8.58
N GLY A 159 24.46 -1.75 -9.23
CA GLY A 159 24.38 -2.88 -10.16
C GLY A 159 24.54 -4.27 -9.52
N LYS A 160 24.44 -4.36 -8.18
CA LYS A 160 24.68 -5.61 -7.42
C LYS A 160 23.72 -5.77 -6.24
N ILE A 161 23.76 -6.95 -5.64
CA ILE A 161 23.10 -7.22 -4.37
C ILE A 161 24.00 -6.72 -3.24
N ILE A 162 23.45 -5.93 -2.33
CA ILE A 162 24.11 -5.40 -1.14
C ILE A 162 23.40 -5.90 0.12
N ASP A 163 24.20 -6.15 1.15
CA ASP A 163 23.69 -6.42 2.49
C ASP A 163 23.58 -5.12 3.28
N VAL A 164 22.39 -4.86 3.82
CA VAL A 164 22.09 -3.64 4.57
C VAL A 164 21.44 -4.02 5.88
N GLU A 165 21.97 -3.49 6.98
CA GLU A 165 21.26 -3.47 8.26
C GLU A 165 20.44 -2.17 8.32
N LEU A 166 19.12 -2.33 8.40
CA LEU A 166 18.14 -1.25 8.33
C LEU A 166 17.41 -1.12 9.66
N SER A 167 17.29 0.10 10.18
CA SER A 167 16.34 0.48 11.21
C SER A 167 15.07 0.99 10.51
N PRO A 168 14.04 0.16 10.32
CA PRO A 168 12.87 0.55 9.52
C PRO A 168 11.96 1.48 10.31
N TYR A 169 11.54 2.61 9.71
CA TYR A 169 10.69 3.61 10.35
C TYR A 169 9.28 3.63 9.77
N HIS A 170 9.15 3.54 8.44
CA HIS A 170 7.88 3.73 7.77
C HIS A 170 7.75 2.88 6.50
N LEU A 171 6.53 2.40 6.21
CA LEU A 171 6.18 1.75 4.96
C LEU A 171 5.30 2.69 4.15
N MET A 172 5.69 2.96 2.90
CA MET A 172 5.00 3.89 2.02
C MET A 172 4.71 3.24 0.67
N TYR A 173 3.48 3.40 0.18
CA TYR A 173 3.16 3.11 -1.21
C TYR A 173 3.32 4.38 -2.05
N ASN A 174 4.09 4.30 -3.11
CA ASN A 174 4.21 5.40 -4.06
C ASN A 174 4.14 4.90 -5.50
N GLN A 175 3.27 5.52 -6.27
CA GLN A 175 2.98 5.24 -7.67
C GLN A 175 2.71 3.76 -7.98
N ARG A 176 3.73 2.89 -8.00
CA ARG A 176 3.64 1.52 -8.52
C ARG A 176 4.28 0.48 -7.60
N ALA A 177 4.70 0.86 -6.41
CA ALA A 177 5.41 -0.05 -5.50
C ALA A 177 5.37 0.40 -4.04
N TRP A 178 5.61 -0.57 -3.16
CA TRP A 178 5.88 -0.33 -1.76
C TRP A 178 7.35 -0.05 -1.51
N TYR A 179 7.59 0.82 -0.54
CA TYR A 179 8.91 1.23 -0.08
C TYR A 179 8.97 1.17 1.44
N VAL A 180 10.13 0.86 1.97
CA VAL A 180 10.47 1.06 3.38
C VAL A 180 11.47 2.20 3.49
N LEU A 181 11.18 3.14 4.39
CA LEU A 181 12.07 4.21 4.78
C LEU A 181 12.67 3.86 6.14
N GLY A 182 13.96 4.11 6.30
CA GLY A 182 14.65 3.83 7.55
C GLY A 182 16.12 4.22 7.50
N HIS A 183 16.76 4.22 8.67
CA HIS A 183 18.19 4.48 8.78
C HIS A 183 18.97 3.26 8.32
N SER A 184 19.82 3.46 7.33
CA SER A 184 20.74 2.46 6.81
C SER A 184 22.09 2.55 7.48
N ASP A 185 22.56 1.49 8.08
CA ASP A 185 23.88 1.45 8.73
C ASP A 185 25.03 1.55 7.72
N VAL A 186 24.80 1.13 6.48
CA VAL A 186 25.78 1.26 5.38
C VAL A 186 25.91 2.72 4.93
N HIS A 187 24.76 3.40 4.74
CA HIS A 187 24.74 4.75 4.20
C HIS A 187 24.79 5.86 5.29
N LYS A 188 24.69 5.48 6.57
CA LYS A 188 24.67 6.40 7.74
C LYS A 188 23.62 7.50 7.64
N SER A 189 22.50 7.21 6.96
CA SER A 189 21.41 8.16 6.70
C SER A 189 20.10 7.43 6.45
N ILE A 190 19.00 8.16 6.52
CA ILE A 190 17.70 7.63 6.13
C ILE A 190 17.69 7.39 4.61
N ARG A 191 17.28 6.19 4.23
CA ARG A 191 17.20 5.76 2.83
C ARG A 191 15.85 5.11 2.56
N THR A 192 15.48 5.09 1.30
CA THR A 192 14.26 4.49 0.79
C THR A 192 14.61 3.23 0.00
N PHE A 193 14.05 2.09 0.41
CA PHE A 193 14.27 0.78 -0.23
C PHE A 193 12.97 0.26 -0.81
N LYS A 194 12.98 -0.08 -2.10
CA LYS A 194 11.81 -0.66 -2.79
C LYS A 194 11.62 -2.11 -2.38
N LEU A 195 10.45 -2.49 -1.83
CA LEU A 195 10.20 -3.83 -1.29
C LEU A 195 10.45 -4.94 -2.33
N ASN A 196 10.04 -4.73 -3.57
CA ASN A 196 10.23 -5.71 -4.65
C ASN A 196 11.70 -6.00 -5.01
N ARG A 197 12.64 -5.20 -4.50
CA ARG A 197 14.10 -5.40 -4.67
C ARG A 197 14.75 -6.05 -3.45
N ILE A 198 14.01 -6.24 -2.38
CA ILE A 198 14.45 -6.99 -1.19
C ILE A 198 14.31 -8.47 -1.53
N ARG A 199 15.42 -9.18 -1.58
CA ARG A 199 15.49 -10.64 -1.83
C ARG A 199 15.26 -11.43 -0.56
N GLU A 200 15.85 -10.97 0.53
CA GLU A 200 15.75 -11.57 1.85
C GLU A 200 15.60 -10.46 2.89
N ALA A 201 14.81 -10.72 3.92
CA ALA A 201 14.65 -9.85 5.08
C ALA A 201 14.66 -10.72 6.34
N GLU A 202 15.49 -10.40 7.31
CA GLU A 202 15.60 -11.10 8.57
C GLU A 202 15.54 -10.11 9.72
N ILE A 203 14.57 -10.28 10.63
CA ILE A 203 14.46 -9.45 11.82
C ILE A 203 15.54 -9.87 12.79
N THR A 204 16.32 -8.91 13.28
CA THR A 204 17.39 -9.17 14.26
C THR A 204 16.88 -8.97 15.70
N GLU A 205 17.64 -9.42 16.68
CA GLU A 205 17.37 -9.13 18.09
C GLU A 205 17.76 -7.71 18.49
N ARG A 206 18.49 -6.99 17.63
CA ARG A 206 18.96 -5.63 17.91
C ARG A 206 17.82 -4.63 17.77
N CYS A 207 17.62 -3.83 18.79
CA CYS A 207 16.68 -2.72 18.76
C CYS A 207 17.34 -1.45 18.24
N PHE A 208 16.52 -0.51 17.77
CA PHE A 208 16.95 0.84 17.40
C PHE A 208 16.15 1.89 18.18
N LEU A 209 16.74 3.08 18.32
CA LEU A 209 16.09 4.24 18.93
C LEU A 209 15.74 5.27 17.85
N GLY A 210 14.76 6.13 18.11
CA GLY A 210 14.47 7.31 17.27
C GLY A 210 13.41 7.14 16.19
N GLY A 211 12.80 5.95 16.03
CA GLY A 211 11.72 5.74 15.04
C GLY A 211 10.43 6.54 15.33
N ASP A 212 10.16 6.84 16.60
CA ASP A 212 8.93 7.56 17.02
C ASP A 212 8.92 9.03 16.58
N SER A 213 10.11 9.63 16.42
CA SER A 213 10.26 11.02 15.98
C SER A 213 10.30 11.16 14.45
N PHE A 214 10.28 10.04 13.72
CA PHE A 214 10.30 10.09 12.27
C PHE A 214 8.94 10.58 11.73
N ASN A 215 8.96 11.71 11.05
CA ASN A 215 7.80 12.25 10.34
C ASN A 215 8.04 12.15 8.83
N LEU A 216 7.17 11.43 8.14
CA LEU A 216 7.28 11.23 6.70
C LEU A 216 7.15 12.55 5.93
N SER A 217 6.23 13.43 6.34
CA SER A 217 6.03 14.72 5.69
C SER A 217 7.25 15.63 5.81
N ASP A 218 7.89 15.63 6.99
CA ASP A 218 9.11 16.42 7.22
C ASP A 218 10.28 15.84 6.41
N PHE A 219 10.40 14.52 6.34
CA PHE A 219 11.43 13.84 5.54
C PHE A 219 11.28 14.10 4.05
N LEU A 220 10.07 13.99 3.51
CA LEU A 220 9.79 14.26 2.10
C LEU A 220 9.86 15.76 1.80
N GLY A 221 9.45 16.59 2.73
CA GLY A 221 9.50 18.05 2.64
C GLY A 221 8.85 18.55 1.35
N ARG A 222 9.68 19.09 0.46
CA ARG A 222 9.29 19.57 -0.88
C ARG A 222 9.81 18.70 -2.01
N ALA A 223 10.17 17.44 -1.76
CA ALA A 223 10.53 16.51 -2.83
C ALA A 223 9.37 16.39 -3.81
N TRP A 224 9.66 16.32 -5.11
CA TRP A 224 8.63 16.15 -6.13
C TRP A 224 7.79 14.88 -5.91
N SER A 225 8.43 13.81 -5.48
CA SER A 225 7.77 12.53 -5.18
C SER A 225 8.31 11.88 -3.91
N MET A 226 9.55 11.40 -3.91
CA MET A 226 10.09 10.58 -2.80
C MET A 226 11.51 10.93 -2.38
N ILE A 227 12.27 11.65 -3.23
CA ILE A 227 13.72 11.81 -3.07
C ILE A 227 14.06 13.27 -2.86
N PRO A 228 14.19 13.72 -1.59
CA PRO A 228 14.75 15.04 -1.32
C PRO A 228 16.25 15.05 -1.69
N GLU A 229 16.68 16.08 -2.43
CA GLU A 229 18.08 16.27 -2.85
C GLU A 229 18.82 17.30 -1.98
N GLY A 230 18.09 17.91 -1.02
CA GLY A 230 18.65 18.89 -0.08
C GLY A 230 18.86 20.30 -0.68
N ARG A 231 18.30 20.56 -1.86
CA ARG A 231 18.37 21.88 -2.50
C ARG A 231 17.02 22.27 -3.09
N ILE A 232 16.50 23.41 -2.63
CA ILE A 232 15.22 23.95 -3.10
C ILE A 232 15.42 24.74 -4.39
N TYR A 233 14.49 24.54 -5.33
CA TYR A 233 14.41 25.24 -6.59
C TYR A 233 13.02 25.82 -6.81
N ASP A 234 12.95 27.06 -7.29
CA ASP A 234 11.74 27.65 -7.82
C ASP A 234 11.66 27.28 -9.32
N VAL A 235 10.72 26.41 -9.64
CA VAL A 235 10.52 25.90 -10.99
C VAL A 235 9.32 26.61 -11.62
N LYS A 236 9.50 27.12 -12.83
CA LYS A 236 8.46 27.76 -13.61
C LYS A 236 8.38 27.13 -14.98
N LEU A 237 7.20 26.63 -15.32
CA LEU A 237 6.90 25.91 -16.55
C LEU A 237 5.75 26.58 -17.29
N ARG A 238 5.81 26.61 -18.60
CA ARG A 238 4.69 27.00 -19.46
C ARG A 238 4.21 25.79 -20.24
N PHE A 239 2.95 25.44 -20.09
CA PHE A 239 2.28 24.39 -20.85
C PHE A 239 1.50 25.00 -22.00
N LEU A 240 1.70 24.47 -23.20
CA LEU A 240 1.05 24.98 -24.40
C LEU A 240 -0.47 24.68 -24.38
N PRO A 241 -1.29 25.40 -25.17
CA PRO A 241 -2.76 25.30 -25.08
C PRO A 241 -3.31 23.89 -25.21
N LYS A 242 -2.63 23.02 -25.99
CA LYS A 242 -3.06 21.65 -26.24
C LYS A 242 -3.16 20.80 -24.96
N VAL A 243 -2.33 21.06 -23.96
CA VAL A 243 -2.26 20.26 -22.72
C VAL A 243 -2.57 21.08 -21.47
N ALA A 244 -2.65 22.41 -21.59
CA ALA A 244 -2.76 23.31 -20.44
C ALA A 244 -3.92 22.94 -19.51
N ASN A 245 -5.12 22.73 -20.01
CA ASN A 245 -6.28 22.39 -19.20
C ASN A 245 -6.09 21.06 -18.46
N ASN A 246 -5.68 19.99 -19.17
CA ASN A 246 -5.49 18.67 -18.58
C ASN A 246 -4.43 18.68 -17.45
N VAL A 247 -3.39 19.50 -17.61
CA VAL A 247 -2.31 19.58 -16.61
C VAL A 247 -2.78 20.36 -15.38
N THR A 248 -3.53 21.44 -15.58
CA THR A 248 -3.98 22.30 -14.48
C THR A 248 -5.13 21.73 -13.66
N GLU A 249 -5.86 20.74 -14.18
CA GLU A 249 -6.91 20.01 -13.45
C GLU A 249 -6.35 19.14 -12.29
N VAL A 250 -5.03 18.87 -12.29
CA VAL A 250 -4.38 17.98 -11.34
C VAL A 250 -3.50 18.75 -10.36
N GLN A 251 -3.64 18.48 -9.06
CA GLN A 251 -2.72 18.94 -8.03
C GLN A 251 -1.49 18.04 -8.00
N TRP A 252 -0.42 18.42 -8.69
CA TRP A 252 0.81 17.64 -8.82
C TRP A 252 1.73 17.76 -7.61
N HIS A 253 1.76 18.93 -6.98
CA HIS A 253 2.61 19.22 -5.85
C HIS A 253 1.95 20.21 -4.90
N SER A 254 2.27 20.14 -3.60
CA SER A 254 1.67 20.99 -2.55
C SER A 254 1.95 22.49 -2.73
N THR A 255 3.04 22.85 -3.42
CA THR A 255 3.43 24.24 -3.69
C THR A 255 3.03 24.74 -5.07
N GLN A 256 2.13 24.02 -5.77
CA GLN A 256 1.69 24.38 -7.11
C GLN A 256 0.92 25.68 -7.13
N GLU A 257 1.32 26.59 -8.00
CA GLU A 257 0.57 27.77 -8.39
C GLU A 257 0.31 27.74 -9.89
N VAL A 258 -0.89 28.17 -10.32
CA VAL A 258 -1.34 28.12 -11.71
C VAL A 258 -1.79 29.48 -12.16
N THR A 259 -1.32 29.91 -13.34
CA THR A 259 -1.78 31.11 -14.05
C THR A 259 -2.19 30.75 -15.46
N HIS A 260 -3.43 31.01 -15.84
CA HIS A 260 -3.91 30.85 -17.21
C HIS A 260 -3.56 32.09 -18.02
N ASN A 261 -2.93 31.90 -19.17
CA ASN A 261 -2.50 32.97 -20.06
C ASN A 261 -3.58 33.25 -21.13
N SER A 262 -3.59 34.47 -21.71
CA SER A 262 -4.55 34.89 -22.69
C SER A 262 -4.48 34.14 -24.03
N ASP A 263 -3.33 33.49 -24.31
CA ASP A 263 -3.11 32.67 -25.51
C ASP A 263 -3.56 31.21 -25.33
N GLY A 264 -4.24 30.88 -24.21
CA GLY A 264 -4.70 29.53 -23.89
C GLY A 264 -3.64 28.62 -23.28
N SER A 265 -2.41 29.10 -23.15
CA SER A 265 -1.37 28.38 -22.40
C SER A 265 -1.57 28.57 -20.88
N ALA A 266 -0.90 27.73 -20.07
CA ALA A 266 -0.86 27.89 -18.61
C ALA A 266 0.58 27.94 -18.11
N THR A 267 0.83 28.81 -17.16
CA THR A 267 2.09 28.86 -16.41
C THR A 267 1.88 28.20 -15.07
N MET A 268 2.76 27.26 -14.71
CA MET A 268 2.74 26.59 -13.43
C MET A 268 4.06 26.82 -12.70
N GLU A 269 3.95 27.16 -11.44
CA GLU A 269 5.08 27.41 -10.58
C GLU A 269 5.11 26.42 -9.42
N PHE A 270 6.33 25.97 -9.06
CA PHE A 270 6.54 24.98 -8.00
C PHE A 270 7.79 25.35 -7.22
N ARG A 271 7.77 25.03 -5.95
CA ARG A 271 8.96 25.15 -5.10
C ARG A 271 9.34 23.74 -4.62
N VAL A 272 10.35 23.13 -5.26
CA VAL A 272 10.68 21.71 -5.09
C VAL A 272 12.08 21.48 -4.55
N ASP A 273 12.25 20.39 -3.77
CA ASP A 273 13.54 19.91 -3.33
C ASP A 273 14.12 18.92 -4.34
N GLY A 274 15.08 19.39 -5.12
CA GLY A 274 15.70 18.62 -6.17
C GLY A 274 15.03 18.75 -7.54
N LEU A 275 15.78 18.38 -8.57
CA LEU A 275 15.34 18.42 -9.97
C LEU A 275 15.31 17.02 -10.62
N GLY A 276 15.79 16.00 -9.95
CA GLY A 276 15.94 14.65 -10.52
C GLY A 276 14.63 13.93 -10.78
N GLU A 277 13.58 14.21 -10.00
CA GLU A 277 12.27 13.58 -10.18
C GLU A 277 11.37 14.40 -11.11
N ILE A 278 11.29 15.71 -10.91
CA ILE A 278 10.40 16.58 -11.71
C ILE A 278 10.76 16.57 -13.21
N ILE A 279 12.02 16.39 -13.57
CA ILE A 279 12.45 16.34 -14.97
C ILE A 279 11.74 15.22 -15.76
N TRP A 280 11.51 14.06 -15.15
CA TRP A 280 10.83 12.94 -15.82
C TRP A 280 9.35 13.24 -16.07
N TRP A 281 8.71 13.97 -15.18
CA TRP A 281 7.36 14.44 -15.36
C TRP A 281 7.27 15.46 -16.52
N ILE A 282 8.21 16.40 -16.57
CA ILE A 282 8.33 17.41 -17.63
C ILE A 282 8.53 16.71 -18.99
N LEU A 283 9.49 15.79 -19.09
CA LEU A 283 9.79 15.06 -20.32
C LEU A 283 8.61 14.25 -20.86
N GLY A 284 7.67 13.85 -19.99
CA GLY A 284 6.43 13.16 -20.38
C GLY A 284 5.49 14.02 -21.23
N TYR A 285 5.63 15.35 -21.22
CA TYR A 285 4.84 16.27 -22.06
C TYR A 285 5.52 16.61 -23.41
N GLY A 286 6.74 16.13 -23.61
CA GLY A 286 7.47 16.31 -24.87
C GLY A 286 7.65 17.81 -25.24
N ASP A 287 7.19 18.18 -26.43
CA ASP A 287 7.26 19.55 -27.00
C ASP A 287 6.14 20.47 -26.49
N GLN A 288 5.26 19.97 -25.60
CA GLN A 288 4.12 20.74 -25.10
C GLN A 288 4.43 21.49 -23.78
N VAL A 289 5.67 21.45 -23.31
CA VAL A 289 6.11 22.14 -22.10
C VAL A 289 7.41 22.90 -22.30
N GLU A 290 7.42 24.14 -21.86
CA GLU A 290 8.62 25.00 -21.85
C GLU A 290 9.09 25.20 -20.41
N VAL A 291 10.38 25.00 -20.15
CA VAL A 291 10.99 25.31 -18.85
C VAL A 291 11.43 26.78 -18.82
N LEU A 292 10.70 27.62 -18.11
CA LEU A 292 11.02 29.05 -17.96
C LEU A 292 12.12 29.27 -16.93
N ALA A 293 12.07 28.54 -15.79
CA ALA A 293 13.05 28.56 -14.72
C ALA A 293 13.11 27.21 -13.98
N PRO A 294 14.22 26.84 -13.35
CA PRO A 294 15.53 27.49 -13.40
C PRO A 294 16.33 27.09 -14.66
N ARG A 295 17.36 27.87 -14.99
CA ARG A 295 18.24 27.57 -16.14
C ARG A 295 18.90 26.19 -16.07
N SER A 296 19.22 25.72 -14.85
CA SER A 296 19.77 24.37 -14.64
C SER A 296 18.82 23.26 -15.09
N LEU A 297 17.51 23.38 -14.83
CA LEU A 297 16.51 22.45 -15.27
C LEU A 297 16.32 22.51 -16.80
N ARG A 298 16.27 23.72 -17.37
CA ARG A 298 16.20 23.91 -18.83
C ARG A 298 17.37 23.22 -19.53
N ASN A 299 18.60 23.40 -19.01
CA ASN A 299 19.79 22.77 -19.59
C ASN A 299 19.71 21.24 -19.53
N LYS A 300 19.24 20.65 -18.42
CA LYS A 300 19.05 19.21 -18.29
C LYS A 300 18.03 18.69 -19.31
N VAL A 301 16.90 19.37 -19.49
CA VAL A 301 15.89 18.99 -20.50
C VAL A 301 16.48 19.05 -21.92
N LEU A 302 17.20 20.12 -22.25
CA LEU A 302 17.86 20.28 -23.59
C LEU A 302 18.91 19.18 -23.83
N GLU A 303 19.72 18.85 -22.82
CA GLU A 303 20.70 17.77 -22.94
C GLU A 303 20.04 16.42 -23.15
N THR A 304 18.98 16.13 -22.38
CA THR A 304 18.19 14.90 -22.55
C THR A 304 17.59 14.83 -23.95
N ALA A 305 16.99 15.92 -24.46
CA ALA A 305 16.42 15.96 -25.79
C ALA A 305 17.48 15.73 -26.90
N LYS A 306 18.67 16.31 -26.77
CA LYS A 306 19.79 16.04 -27.69
C LYS A 306 20.19 14.56 -27.67
N ASN A 307 20.28 13.97 -26.50
CA ASN A 307 20.58 12.54 -26.36
C ASN A 307 19.47 11.66 -26.97
N MET A 308 18.20 12.03 -26.78
CA MET A 308 17.07 11.34 -27.42
C MET A 308 17.17 11.38 -28.94
N ILE A 309 17.50 12.53 -29.53
CA ILE A 309 17.74 12.65 -30.97
C ILE A 309 18.87 11.72 -31.41
N LYS A 310 20.02 11.78 -30.71
CA LYS A 310 21.21 10.98 -31.05
C LYS A 310 20.93 9.47 -31.07
N ILE A 311 20.21 8.94 -30.06
CA ILE A 311 19.92 7.49 -29.95
C ILE A 311 18.80 7.03 -30.90
N ASN A 312 17.95 7.94 -31.39
CA ASN A 312 16.84 7.62 -32.28
C ASN A 312 17.12 8.02 -33.75
N THR A 313 18.24 8.64 -34.05
CA THR A 313 18.67 8.89 -35.45
C THR A 313 19.26 7.59 -36.00
N PRO A 314 18.72 7.03 -37.11
CA PRO A 314 19.32 5.86 -37.78
C PRO A 314 20.76 6.14 -38.14
N LEU A 315 21.65 5.12 -38.04
CA LEU A 315 23.02 5.15 -38.50
C LEU A 315 23.09 5.26 -40.04
#